data_0bc289b322704cb2027d67f1f7553131
#
_entry.id   0bc289b322704cb2027d67f1f7553131
#
_cell.length_a   1.000
_cell.length_b   1.000
_cell.length_c   1.000
_cell.angle_alpha   90.00
_cell.angle_beta   90.00
_cell.angle_gamma   90.00
#
_symmetry.space_group_name_H-M   'P 1'
#
loop_
_entity.id
_entity.type
_entity.pdbx_description
1 polymer ?
#
loop_
_entity_poly.entity_id
_entity_poly.type
_entity_poly.pdbx_seq_one_letter_code
_entity_poly.pdbx_strand_id
1 'polypeptide(L)'
;MPAIVLLGAQWGDEGKGKATDLLGDRVDYVVRYQGGNNAGHTVVIGDQKYALHLLPSGILSPNVVPVIGNGVVIDPAVLLEEIKGLNERGINTSKLKISTNAHLITPYHRTIDKVSERFLGKSKIGTTGRGIGPAYADKINRIGIRVQDLFDQSILKQKIEAALHDKNQILVKVFNRKGITVDEVISEYLGYAEVLKPYVTDTSLLLDQALQQGKVVLLEGSQGTLLDVDHGTYPFVTSSNPTAGGASTGSGIGPTRISRVIGIVKAYTTRVGSGPFPTELFDEDGEKLRSIGGEFGTTTGRSRRCGWYDAPIARYAVRINGLTDFFLTKLDVLTGWEKIPVCVAYDVDGTRVEELPASQSDFHHAQPIYEYLPGWSEPISQARELKDLPSNARSYVKFLEDVSGAPMSAIGVGPGRDETIVVKDLI
;
A
#
# COMPACT_ATOMS: atom_id res chain seq x y z
N MET A 1 21.52 13.61 -1.60
CA MET A 1 20.67 12.99 -0.57
C MET A 1 19.71 12.00 -1.24
N PRO A 2 19.23 10.99 -0.55
CA PRO A 2 18.60 9.82 -1.17
C PRO A 2 17.10 9.96 -1.39
N ALA A 3 16.60 9.24 -2.39
CA ALA A 3 15.23 8.78 -2.38
C ALA A 3 15.14 7.51 -1.52
N ILE A 4 14.15 7.46 -0.62
CA ILE A 4 13.89 6.34 0.27
C ILE A 4 12.55 5.73 -0.12
N VAL A 5 12.48 4.43 -0.33
CA VAL A 5 11.23 3.71 -0.56
C VAL A 5 10.75 3.13 0.76
N LEU A 6 9.48 3.36 1.08
CA LEU A 6 8.77 2.75 2.19
C LEU A 6 7.61 1.91 1.64
N LEU A 7 7.67 0.62 1.82
CA LEU A 7 6.68 -0.31 1.26
C LEU A 7 6.25 -1.41 2.25
N GLY A 8 5.12 -2.05 1.97
CA GLY A 8 4.67 -3.21 2.74
C GLY A 8 5.37 -4.49 2.27
N ALA A 9 5.91 -5.26 3.21
CA ALA A 9 6.62 -6.50 2.91
C ALA A 9 5.71 -7.74 2.88
N GLN A 10 4.44 -7.62 3.26
CA GLN A 10 3.46 -8.71 3.35
C GLN A 10 2.27 -8.45 2.40
N TRP A 11 1.03 -8.65 2.85
CA TRP A 11 -0.19 -8.42 2.06
C TRP A 11 -0.87 -7.06 2.32
N GLY A 12 -0.13 -6.04 2.69
CA GLY A 12 -0.69 -4.74 3.07
C GLY A 12 -1.11 -4.70 4.55
N ASP A 13 -1.58 -3.53 4.98
CA ASP A 13 -2.01 -3.29 6.37
C ASP A 13 -0.92 -3.51 7.44
N GLU A 14 0.37 -3.49 7.05
CA GLU A 14 1.50 -3.67 7.96
C GLU A 14 1.73 -2.50 8.92
N GLY A 15 1.01 -1.38 8.76
CA GLY A 15 1.17 -0.20 9.60
C GLY A 15 2.12 0.85 8.99
N LYS A 16 2.19 0.94 7.66
CA LYS A 16 2.99 1.94 6.92
C LYS A 16 2.75 3.37 7.37
N GLY A 17 1.51 3.72 7.71
CA GLY A 17 1.16 5.06 8.21
C GLY A 17 1.96 5.48 9.44
N LYS A 18 2.26 4.57 10.37
CA LYS A 18 3.10 4.84 11.54
C LYS A 18 4.54 5.17 11.12
N ALA A 19 5.10 4.42 10.18
CA ALA A 19 6.45 4.66 9.68
C ALA A 19 6.55 5.99 8.91
N THR A 20 5.55 6.32 8.09
CA THR A 20 5.50 7.59 7.36
C THR A 20 5.33 8.78 8.31
N ASP A 21 4.51 8.65 9.35
CA ASP A 21 4.36 9.67 10.38
C ASP A 21 5.67 9.90 11.15
N LEU A 22 6.37 8.83 11.52
CA LEU A 22 7.67 8.92 12.19
C LEU A 22 8.71 9.67 11.34
N LEU A 23 8.67 9.51 10.02
CA LEU A 23 9.59 10.16 9.08
C LEU A 23 9.09 11.54 8.62
N GLY A 24 7.80 11.85 8.80
CA GLY A 24 7.13 12.99 8.17
C GLY A 24 7.80 14.35 8.40
N ASP A 25 8.37 14.60 9.59
CA ASP A 25 9.04 15.86 9.90
C ASP A 25 10.50 15.93 9.43
N ARG A 26 11.02 14.84 8.89
CA ARG A 26 12.44 14.66 8.52
C ARG A 26 12.65 14.56 7.00
N VAL A 27 11.58 14.58 6.21
CA VAL A 27 11.61 14.52 4.76
C VAL A 27 11.04 15.78 4.14
N ASP A 28 11.51 16.15 2.94
CA ASP A 28 11.03 17.32 2.22
C ASP A 28 9.84 16.99 1.32
N TYR A 29 9.80 15.78 0.78
CA TYR A 29 8.74 15.29 -0.14
C TYR A 29 8.23 13.91 0.30
N VAL A 30 6.93 13.71 0.23
CA VAL A 30 6.30 12.39 0.34
C VAL A 30 5.51 12.12 -0.93
N VAL A 31 5.89 11.07 -1.64
CA VAL A 31 5.36 10.73 -2.96
C VAL A 31 4.58 9.43 -2.90
N ARG A 32 3.31 9.48 -3.19
CA ARG A 32 2.54 8.27 -3.47
C ARG A 32 2.79 7.85 -4.92
N TYR A 33 3.38 6.69 -5.11
CA TYR A 33 3.87 6.30 -6.44
C TYR A 33 2.95 5.33 -7.18
N GLN A 34 1.97 4.68 -6.54
CA GLN A 34 1.08 3.72 -7.18
C GLN A 34 -0.25 3.56 -6.43
N GLY A 35 -1.16 2.73 -7.00
CA GLY A 35 -2.48 2.46 -6.45
C GLY A 35 -3.48 3.54 -6.81
N GLY A 36 -4.50 3.67 -6.02
CA GLY A 36 -5.58 4.64 -6.18
C GLY A 36 -6.35 4.75 -4.87
N ASN A 37 -7.63 5.09 -4.93
CA ASN A 37 -8.50 5.18 -3.76
C ASN A 37 -9.01 3.83 -3.22
N ASN A 38 -8.41 2.71 -3.66
CA ASN A 38 -8.70 1.36 -3.17
C ASN A 38 -8.07 1.02 -1.81
N ALA A 39 -7.02 1.73 -1.43
CA ALA A 39 -6.41 1.62 -0.10
C ALA A 39 -6.81 2.83 0.74
N GLY A 40 -7.00 2.60 2.04
CA GLY A 40 -7.10 3.68 3.02
C GLY A 40 -6.02 3.46 4.06
N HIS A 41 -5.31 4.51 4.42
CA HIS A 41 -4.42 4.47 5.57
C HIS A 41 -4.84 5.52 6.59
N THR A 42 -4.76 5.15 7.85
CA THR A 42 -5.07 6.05 8.95
C THR A 42 -3.77 6.59 9.53
N VAL A 43 -3.69 7.91 9.61
CA VAL A 43 -2.63 8.62 10.33
C VAL A 43 -3.26 9.23 11.58
N VAL A 44 -2.57 9.12 12.71
CA VAL A 44 -3.03 9.68 13.99
C VAL A 44 -2.09 10.80 14.40
N ILE A 45 -2.60 12.02 14.54
CA ILE A 45 -1.84 13.19 15.00
C ILE A 45 -2.51 13.71 16.25
N GLY A 46 -1.84 13.58 17.40
CA GLY A 46 -2.46 13.82 18.70
C GLY A 46 -3.68 12.92 18.89
N ASP A 47 -4.83 13.50 19.22
CA ASP A 47 -6.10 12.79 19.38
C ASP A 47 -6.92 12.65 18.09
N GLN A 48 -6.42 13.20 16.97
CA GLN A 48 -7.15 13.23 15.71
C GLN A 48 -6.73 12.09 14.79
N LYS A 49 -7.73 11.43 14.19
CA LYS A 49 -7.54 10.41 13.16
C LYS A 49 -7.87 10.96 11.77
N TYR A 50 -6.97 10.74 10.83
CA TYR A 50 -7.11 11.11 9.42
C TYR A 50 -7.10 9.84 8.56
N ALA A 51 -8.20 9.56 7.89
CA ALA A 51 -8.29 8.46 6.93
C ALA A 51 -8.02 9.02 5.52
N LEU A 52 -6.86 8.69 4.95
CA LEU A 52 -6.45 9.13 3.62
C LEU A 52 -6.59 7.99 2.61
N HIS A 53 -7.08 8.28 1.40
CA HIS A 53 -7.26 7.30 0.33
C HIS A 53 -6.36 7.56 -0.87
N LEU A 54 -6.30 8.79 -1.37
CA LEU A 54 -5.46 9.21 -2.49
C LEU A 54 -4.29 10.10 -2.05
N LEU A 55 -4.51 10.95 -1.07
CA LEU A 55 -3.48 11.88 -0.61
C LEU A 55 -2.34 11.14 0.07
N PRO A 56 -1.07 11.51 -0.21
CA PRO A 56 0.08 11.02 0.54
C PRO A 56 0.00 11.44 2.02
N SER A 57 0.52 10.61 2.93
CA SER A 57 0.48 10.93 4.37
C SER A 57 1.22 12.23 4.73
N GLY A 58 2.23 12.62 3.95
CA GLY A 58 2.93 13.89 4.11
C GLY A 58 2.08 15.15 3.99
N ILE A 59 0.82 15.05 3.50
CA ILE A 59 -0.13 16.18 3.44
C ILE A 59 -0.43 16.76 4.83
N LEU A 60 -0.27 15.96 5.88
CA LEU A 60 -0.53 16.35 7.25
C LEU A 60 0.63 17.12 7.91
N SER A 61 1.80 17.10 7.28
CA SER A 61 3.01 17.79 7.78
C SER A 61 3.21 19.13 7.06
N PRO A 62 3.22 20.26 7.76
CA PRO A 62 3.22 21.60 7.12
C PRO A 62 4.49 21.90 6.31
N ASN A 63 5.60 21.23 6.62
CA ASN A 63 6.89 21.44 5.96
C ASN A 63 7.14 20.52 4.77
N VAL A 64 6.29 19.52 4.55
CA VAL A 64 6.43 18.51 3.51
C VAL A 64 5.67 18.91 2.25
N VAL A 65 6.19 18.60 1.09
CA VAL A 65 5.49 18.68 -0.20
C VAL A 65 4.91 17.31 -0.53
N PRO A 66 3.58 17.13 -0.43
CA PRO A 66 2.93 15.88 -0.81
C PRO A 66 2.80 15.80 -2.34
N VAL A 67 3.11 14.62 -2.91
CA VAL A 67 3.12 14.41 -4.36
C VAL A 67 2.32 13.15 -4.73
N ILE A 68 1.41 13.28 -5.68
CA ILE A 68 0.77 12.15 -6.35
C ILE A 68 1.53 11.89 -7.65
N GLY A 69 2.26 10.77 -7.71
CA GLY A 69 3.10 10.38 -8.83
C GLY A 69 2.29 9.85 -10.03
N ASN A 70 2.98 9.69 -11.14
CA ASN A 70 2.39 9.24 -12.42
C ASN A 70 1.88 7.79 -12.39
N GLY A 71 2.29 6.99 -11.42
CA GLY A 71 1.82 5.61 -11.26
C GLY A 71 0.46 5.50 -10.59
N VAL A 72 -0.06 6.56 -9.99
CA VAL A 72 -1.38 6.55 -9.32
C VAL A 72 -2.51 6.68 -10.35
N VAL A 73 -3.62 5.97 -10.10
CA VAL A 73 -4.89 6.21 -10.80
C VAL A 73 -5.81 7.03 -9.89
N ILE A 74 -6.27 8.16 -10.38
CA ILE A 74 -6.95 9.20 -9.59
C ILE A 74 -8.44 9.23 -9.92
N ASP A 75 -9.28 9.06 -8.90
CA ASP A 75 -10.68 9.45 -8.97
C ASP A 75 -10.78 10.94 -8.57
N PRO A 76 -11.08 11.86 -9.51
CA PRO A 76 -11.05 13.29 -9.22
C PRO A 76 -12.05 13.69 -8.15
N ALA A 77 -13.24 13.09 -8.14
CA ALA A 77 -14.27 13.39 -7.15
C ALA A 77 -13.79 13.04 -5.74
N VAL A 78 -13.20 11.84 -5.57
CA VAL A 78 -12.67 11.39 -4.27
C VAL A 78 -11.51 12.27 -3.83
N LEU A 79 -10.62 12.65 -4.75
CA LEU A 79 -9.48 13.51 -4.43
C LEU A 79 -9.93 14.89 -3.94
N LEU A 80 -10.90 15.50 -4.63
CA LEU A 80 -11.42 16.82 -4.26
C LEU A 80 -12.20 16.78 -2.93
N GLU A 81 -12.91 15.68 -2.65
CA GLU A 81 -13.57 15.48 -1.36
C GLU A 81 -12.54 15.36 -0.22
N GLU A 82 -11.45 14.61 -0.41
CA GLU A 82 -10.36 14.53 0.58
C GLU A 82 -9.69 15.90 0.81
N ILE A 83 -9.38 16.64 -0.25
CA ILE A 83 -8.80 18.00 -0.17
C ILE A 83 -9.74 18.92 0.63
N LYS A 84 -11.04 18.92 0.30
CA LYS A 84 -12.04 19.73 0.99
C LYS A 84 -12.13 19.36 2.47
N GLY A 85 -12.24 18.06 2.79
CA GLY A 85 -12.35 17.59 4.17
C GLY A 85 -11.13 17.90 5.02
N LEU A 86 -9.92 17.90 4.44
CA LEU A 86 -8.70 18.33 5.15
C LEU A 86 -8.67 19.84 5.38
N ASN A 87 -9.02 20.64 4.37
CA ASN A 87 -9.07 22.11 4.49
C ASN A 87 -10.09 22.54 5.56
N GLU A 88 -11.26 21.91 5.64
CA GLU A 88 -12.28 22.15 6.67
C GLU A 88 -11.77 21.82 8.08
N ARG A 89 -10.79 20.92 8.21
CA ARG A 89 -10.10 20.58 9.46
C ARG A 89 -8.84 21.41 9.71
N GLY A 90 -8.60 22.45 8.92
CA GLY A 90 -7.47 23.37 9.08
C GLY A 90 -6.14 22.88 8.51
N ILE A 91 -6.12 21.77 7.76
CA ILE A 91 -4.91 21.28 7.08
C ILE A 91 -4.76 22.00 5.73
N ASN A 92 -3.64 22.68 5.53
CA ASN A 92 -3.35 23.38 4.29
C ASN A 92 -2.88 22.42 3.18
N THR A 93 -3.70 22.26 2.15
CA THR A 93 -3.41 21.37 1.02
C THR A 93 -2.74 22.05 -0.18
N SER A 94 -2.41 23.34 -0.10
CA SER A 94 -1.89 24.13 -1.25
C SER A 94 -0.54 23.65 -1.79
N LYS A 95 0.26 22.95 -0.97
CA LYS A 95 1.55 22.39 -1.39
C LYS A 95 1.42 21.09 -2.19
N LEU A 96 0.23 20.48 -2.28
CA LEU A 96 0.00 19.26 -3.05
C LEU A 96 0.49 19.42 -4.49
N LYS A 97 1.16 18.39 -5.01
CA LYS A 97 1.56 18.28 -6.42
C LYS A 97 1.00 17.01 -7.03
N ILE A 98 0.46 17.12 -8.23
CA ILE A 98 -0.17 16.02 -8.97
C ILE A 98 0.53 15.89 -10.32
N SER A 99 0.94 14.66 -10.65
CA SER A 99 1.59 14.40 -11.93
C SER A 99 0.65 14.64 -13.10
N THR A 100 1.11 15.39 -14.10
CA THR A 100 0.47 15.53 -15.43
C THR A 100 0.20 14.17 -16.08
N ASN A 101 1.05 13.18 -15.80
CA ASN A 101 1.02 11.85 -16.41
C ASN A 101 0.22 10.79 -15.60
N ALA A 102 -0.33 11.14 -14.42
CA ALA A 102 -1.22 10.25 -13.69
C ALA A 102 -2.50 9.99 -14.50
N HIS A 103 -3.08 8.80 -14.34
CA HIS A 103 -4.30 8.42 -15.05
C HIS A 103 -5.55 8.72 -14.22
N LEU A 104 -6.66 8.96 -14.90
CA LEU A 104 -7.95 9.23 -14.29
C LEU A 104 -8.82 7.97 -14.26
N ILE A 105 -9.50 7.76 -13.14
CA ILE A 105 -10.60 6.81 -13.03
C ILE A 105 -11.85 7.53 -13.51
N THR A 106 -12.55 6.94 -14.47
CA THR A 106 -13.77 7.51 -15.06
C THR A 106 -15.02 6.76 -14.60
N PRO A 107 -16.23 7.29 -14.82
CA PRO A 107 -17.48 6.61 -14.47
C PRO A 107 -17.62 5.20 -15.08
N TYR A 108 -17.14 5.00 -16.32
CA TYR A 108 -17.19 3.68 -16.93
C TYR A 108 -16.23 2.68 -16.24
N HIS A 109 -15.08 3.10 -15.73
CA HIS A 109 -14.20 2.23 -14.94
C HIS A 109 -14.90 1.72 -13.69
N ARG A 110 -15.54 2.62 -12.92
CA ARG A 110 -16.28 2.26 -11.70
C ARG A 110 -17.45 1.32 -12.00
N THR A 111 -18.16 1.57 -13.10
CA THR A 111 -19.29 0.75 -13.53
C THR A 111 -18.84 -0.64 -13.95
N ILE A 112 -17.80 -0.73 -14.80
CA ILE A 112 -17.24 -2.00 -15.27
C ILE A 112 -16.72 -2.83 -14.10
N ASP A 113 -15.95 -2.26 -13.17
CA ASP A 113 -15.43 -2.97 -12.00
C ASP A 113 -16.56 -3.65 -11.19
N LYS A 114 -17.61 -2.88 -10.88
CA LYS A 114 -18.76 -3.39 -10.13
C LYS A 114 -19.55 -4.49 -10.87
N VAL A 115 -19.74 -4.35 -12.18
CA VAL A 115 -20.52 -5.33 -12.92
C VAL A 115 -19.73 -6.58 -13.24
N SER A 116 -18.43 -6.48 -13.50
CA SER A 116 -17.53 -7.62 -13.73
C SER A 116 -17.45 -8.51 -12.49
N GLU A 117 -17.28 -7.93 -11.29
CA GLU A 117 -17.25 -8.70 -10.04
C GLU A 117 -18.57 -9.46 -9.81
N ARG A 118 -19.72 -8.84 -10.14
CA ARG A 118 -21.01 -9.53 -10.06
C ARG A 118 -21.14 -10.66 -11.09
N PHE A 119 -20.64 -10.44 -12.29
CA PHE A 119 -20.68 -11.41 -13.39
C PHE A 119 -19.81 -12.63 -13.08
N LEU A 120 -18.65 -12.46 -12.47
CA LEU A 120 -17.75 -13.54 -12.05
C LEU A 120 -18.35 -14.42 -10.94
N GLY A 121 -19.32 -13.96 -10.19
CA GLY A 121 -20.02 -14.75 -9.17
C GLY A 121 -19.10 -15.39 -8.15
N LYS A 122 -18.97 -16.74 -8.18
CA LYS A 122 -18.08 -17.47 -7.26
C LYS A 122 -16.59 -17.27 -7.54
N SER A 123 -16.23 -16.90 -8.77
CA SER A 123 -14.84 -16.64 -9.19
C SER A 123 -14.41 -15.18 -9.01
N LYS A 124 -15.19 -14.39 -8.25
CA LYS A 124 -14.86 -12.99 -7.96
C LYS A 124 -13.52 -12.87 -7.25
N ILE A 125 -12.77 -11.84 -7.60
CA ILE A 125 -11.47 -11.51 -6.97
C ILE A 125 -11.69 -10.83 -5.61
N GLY A 126 -12.81 -10.12 -5.45
CA GLY A 126 -13.11 -9.32 -4.26
C GLY A 126 -12.56 -7.90 -4.37
N THR A 127 -12.67 -7.28 -5.55
CA THR A 127 -12.24 -5.89 -5.78
C THR A 127 -13.02 -4.90 -4.91
N THR A 128 -12.51 -3.68 -4.80
CA THR A 128 -13.18 -2.61 -4.05
C THR A 128 -14.33 -1.96 -4.82
N GLY A 129 -14.52 -2.31 -6.10
CA GLY A 129 -15.53 -1.72 -6.99
C GLY A 129 -15.31 -0.24 -7.30
N ARG A 130 -14.06 0.24 -7.15
CA ARG A 130 -13.68 1.66 -7.32
C ARG A 130 -13.07 1.97 -8.69
N GLY A 131 -13.02 1.00 -9.59
CA GLY A 131 -12.54 1.17 -10.97
C GLY A 131 -11.03 1.13 -11.14
N ILE A 132 -10.29 0.67 -10.12
CA ILE A 132 -8.82 0.63 -10.13
C ILE A 132 -8.31 -0.29 -11.25
N GLY A 133 -8.74 -1.56 -11.26
CA GLY A 133 -8.34 -2.53 -12.27
C GLY A 133 -8.62 -2.08 -13.69
N PRO A 134 -9.86 -1.69 -14.02
CA PRO A 134 -10.20 -1.15 -15.33
C PRO A 134 -9.38 0.07 -15.76
N ALA A 135 -9.04 0.99 -14.82
CA ALA A 135 -8.22 2.15 -15.14
C ALA A 135 -6.76 1.76 -15.46
N TYR A 136 -6.17 0.81 -14.72
CA TYR A 136 -4.86 0.26 -15.06
C TYR A 136 -4.87 -0.54 -16.38
N ALA A 137 -5.94 -1.29 -16.66
CA ALA A 137 -6.11 -1.98 -17.93
C ALA A 137 -6.10 -0.98 -19.11
N ASP A 138 -6.83 0.11 -19.00
CA ASP A 138 -6.87 1.15 -20.04
C ASP A 138 -5.53 1.88 -20.17
N LYS A 139 -4.80 2.09 -19.06
CA LYS A 139 -3.42 2.61 -19.11
C LYS A 139 -2.50 1.71 -19.96
N ILE A 140 -2.53 0.40 -19.72
CA ILE A 140 -1.68 -0.57 -20.46
C ILE A 140 -2.14 -0.72 -21.90
N ASN A 141 -3.46 -0.67 -22.16
CA ASN A 141 -4.03 -0.64 -23.51
C ASN A 141 -3.78 0.68 -24.27
N ARG A 142 -3.25 1.70 -23.60
CA ARG A 142 -2.93 3.03 -24.17
C ARG A 142 -4.16 3.82 -24.61
N ILE A 143 -5.30 3.58 -23.96
CA ILE A 143 -6.56 4.31 -24.16
C ILE A 143 -6.97 5.10 -22.91
N GLY A 144 -6.11 5.08 -21.86
CA GLY A 144 -6.37 5.79 -20.61
C GLY A 144 -6.35 7.31 -20.76
N ILE A 145 -7.13 7.97 -19.93
CA ILE A 145 -7.18 9.44 -19.82
C ILE A 145 -6.17 9.87 -18.75
N ARG A 146 -5.29 10.83 -19.08
CA ARG A 146 -4.32 11.40 -18.14
C ARG A 146 -4.81 12.73 -17.57
N VAL A 147 -4.23 13.13 -16.45
CA VAL A 147 -4.55 14.42 -15.81
C VAL A 147 -4.34 15.60 -16.78
N GLN A 148 -3.26 15.58 -17.58
CA GLN A 148 -2.99 16.63 -18.57
C GLN A 148 -4.10 16.80 -19.63
N ASP A 149 -4.83 15.72 -19.94
CA ASP A 149 -5.88 15.74 -20.95
C ASP A 149 -7.08 16.60 -20.51
N LEU A 150 -7.24 16.84 -19.20
CA LEU A 150 -8.26 17.75 -18.64
C LEU A 150 -8.13 19.19 -19.14
N PHE A 151 -6.92 19.61 -19.51
CA PHE A 151 -6.61 21.00 -19.87
C PHE A 151 -6.70 21.27 -21.38
N ASP A 152 -7.06 20.25 -22.18
CA ASP A 152 -7.38 20.37 -23.59
C ASP A 152 -8.73 19.68 -23.86
N GLN A 153 -9.78 20.50 -23.96
CA GLN A 153 -11.15 20.01 -24.15
C GLN A 153 -11.30 19.16 -25.42
N SER A 154 -10.59 19.49 -26.49
CA SER A 154 -10.66 18.76 -27.76
C SER A 154 -10.05 17.37 -27.63
N ILE A 155 -8.86 17.28 -27.03
CA ILE A 155 -8.18 16.02 -26.74
C ILE A 155 -8.98 15.17 -25.75
N LEU A 156 -9.48 15.78 -24.67
CA LEU A 156 -10.31 15.08 -23.69
C LEU A 156 -11.53 14.47 -24.35
N LYS A 157 -12.25 15.23 -25.17
CA LYS A 157 -13.45 14.76 -25.88
C LYS A 157 -13.12 13.61 -26.80
N GLN A 158 -12.12 13.73 -27.65
CA GLN A 158 -11.68 12.69 -28.58
C GLN A 158 -11.34 11.38 -27.85
N LYS A 159 -10.60 11.46 -26.75
CA LYS A 159 -10.22 10.28 -25.98
C LYS A 159 -11.40 9.61 -25.27
N ILE A 160 -12.32 10.41 -24.73
CA ILE A 160 -13.54 9.88 -24.07
C ILE A 160 -14.46 9.23 -25.11
N GLU A 161 -14.63 9.84 -26.28
CA GLU A 161 -15.41 9.25 -27.40
C GLU A 161 -14.84 7.89 -27.79
N ALA A 162 -13.54 7.81 -28.02
CA ALA A 162 -12.85 6.57 -28.37
C ALA A 162 -13.01 5.49 -27.27
N ALA A 163 -12.80 5.85 -26.01
CA ALA A 163 -12.94 4.90 -24.90
C ALA A 163 -14.38 4.41 -24.75
N LEU A 164 -15.36 5.31 -24.82
CA LEU A 164 -16.78 4.98 -24.64
C LEU A 164 -17.35 4.17 -25.81
N HIS A 165 -16.76 4.27 -27.02
CA HIS A 165 -17.16 3.42 -28.14
C HIS A 165 -17.11 1.94 -27.74
N ASP A 166 -15.99 1.48 -27.23
CA ASP A 166 -15.81 0.07 -26.84
C ASP A 166 -16.47 -0.26 -25.49
N LYS A 167 -16.30 0.63 -24.51
CA LYS A 167 -16.85 0.40 -23.15
C LYS A 167 -18.36 0.29 -23.16
N ASN A 168 -19.07 1.09 -23.96
CA ASN A 168 -20.52 1.00 -24.10
C ASN A 168 -20.96 -0.31 -24.77
N GLN A 169 -20.20 -0.86 -25.73
CA GLN A 169 -20.51 -2.18 -26.27
C GLN A 169 -20.48 -3.25 -25.16
N ILE A 170 -19.46 -3.20 -24.31
CA ILE A 170 -19.32 -4.12 -23.18
C ILE A 170 -20.46 -3.92 -22.18
N LEU A 171 -20.73 -2.67 -21.78
CA LEU A 171 -21.79 -2.36 -20.81
C LEU A 171 -23.17 -2.80 -21.30
N VAL A 172 -23.52 -2.47 -22.56
CA VAL A 172 -24.84 -2.72 -23.11
C VAL A 172 -25.02 -4.18 -23.53
N LYS A 173 -24.08 -4.73 -24.33
CA LYS A 173 -24.26 -6.06 -24.93
C LYS A 173 -23.87 -7.21 -24.01
N VAL A 174 -22.82 -7.04 -23.19
CA VAL A 174 -22.36 -8.10 -22.30
C VAL A 174 -23.04 -8.04 -20.94
N PHE A 175 -23.08 -6.85 -20.35
CA PHE A 175 -23.59 -6.69 -18.98
C PHE A 175 -25.04 -6.23 -18.88
N ASN A 176 -25.72 -5.96 -20.00
CA ASN A 176 -27.10 -5.44 -20.07
C ASN A 176 -27.29 -4.22 -19.16
N ARG A 177 -26.41 -3.23 -19.30
CA ARG A 177 -26.43 -1.96 -18.58
C ARG A 177 -26.65 -0.79 -19.53
N LYS A 178 -27.18 0.32 -19.00
CA LYS A 178 -27.27 1.58 -19.76
C LYS A 178 -25.87 2.04 -20.16
N GLY A 179 -25.69 2.48 -21.40
CA GLY A 179 -24.48 3.15 -21.85
C GLY A 179 -24.29 4.50 -21.15
N ILE A 180 -23.07 4.98 -21.17
CA ILE A 180 -22.66 6.29 -20.63
C ILE A 180 -22.48 7.23 -21.80
N THR A 181 -22.97 8.46 -21.70
CA THR A 181 -22.85 9.45 -22.75
C THR A 181 -21.52 10.24 -22.64
N VAL A 182 -20.99 10.65 -23.77
CA VAL A 182 -19.78 11.47 -23.83
C VAL A 182 -19.95 12.78 -23.07
N ASP A 183 -21.09 13.44 -23.29
CA ASP A 183 -21.38 14.76 -22.71
C ASP A 183 -21.46 14.72 -21.18
N GLU A 184 -22.03 13.65 -20.60
CA GLU A 184 -22.04 13.46 -19.13
C GLU A 184 -20.63 13.41 -18.57
N VAL A 185 -19.71 12.65 -19.21
CA VAL A 185 -18.34 12.51 -18.73
C VAL A 185 -17.56 13.82 -18.93
N ILE A 186 -17.68 14.45 -20.11
CA ILE A 186 -16.97 15.71 -20.43
C ILE A 186 -17.38 16.81 -19.46
N SER A 187 -18.68 17.02 -19.24
CA SER A 187 -19.18 18.06 -18.34
C SER A 187 -18.65 17.89 -16.92
N GLU A 188 -18.64 16.66 -16.40
CA GLU A 188 -18.10 16.35 -15.08
C GLU A 188 -16.58 16.65 -15.01
N TYR A 189 -15.80 16.19 -16.00
CA TYR A 189 -14.33 16.27 -15.96
C TYR A 189 -13.78 17.66 -16.24
N LEU A 190 -14.45 18.46 -17.06
CA LEU A 190 -14.09 19.88 -17.23
C LEU A 190 -14.31 20.68 -15.93
N GLY A 191 -15.34 20.31 -15.13
CA GLY A 191 -15.52 20.90 -13.81
C GLY A 191 -14.36 20.61 -12.85
N TYR A 192 -13.75 19.43 -12.93
CA TYR A 192 -12.57 19.10 -12.13
C TYR A 192 -11.30 19.80 -12.60
N ALA A 193 -11.18 20.11 -13.89
CA ALA A 193 -9.98 20.71 -14.48
C ALA A 193 -9.60 22.02 -13.80
N GLU A 194 -10.54 22.93 -13.62
CA GLU A 194 -10.28 24.25 -13.02
C GLU A 194 -9.79 24.16 -11.58
N VAL A 195 -10.36 23.23 -10.78
CA VAL A 195 -10.00 23.04 -9.39
C VAL A 195 -8.65 22.33 -9.22
N LEU A 196 -8.34 21.39 -10.12
CA LEU A 196 -7.08 20.62 -10.06
C LEU A 196 -5.88 21.37 -10.64
N LYS A 197 -6.10 22.32 -11.56
CA LYS A 197 -5.05 23.04 -12.29
C LYS A 197 -3.91 23.58 -11.40
N PRO A 198 -4.15 24.18 -10.22
CA PRO A 198 -3.07 24.73 -9.38
C PRO A 198 -2.12 23.67 -8.82
N TYR A 199 -2.57 22.41 -8.74
CA TYR A 199 -1.80 21.31 -8.18
C TYR A 199 -0.97 20.54 -9.22
N VAL A 200 -1.30 20.69 -10.52
CA VAL A 200 -0.76 19.84 -11.59
C VAL A 200 0.59 20.35 -12.07
N THR A 201 1.58 19.45 -12.15
CA THR A 201 2.94 19.76 -12.59
C THR A 201 3.65 18.53 -13.15
N ASP A 202 4.82 18.72 -13.77
CA ASP A 202 5.76 17.65 -14.05
C ASP A 202 6.46 17.22 -12.75
N THR A 203 5.91 16.17 -12.11
CA THR A 203 6.41 15.67 -10.83
C THR A 203 7.76 14.97 -10.97
N SER A 204 8.07 14.36 -12.11
CA SER A 204 9.36 13.73 -12.35
C SER A 204 10.50 14.75 -12.33
N LEU A 205 10.32 15.86 -13.06
CA LEU A 205 11.27 16.97 -13.06
C LEU A 205 11.39 17.62 -11.68
N LEU A 206 10.25 17.85 -11.01
CA LEU A 206 10.21 18.42 -9.65
C LEU A 206 11.05 17.58 -8.67
N LEU A 207 10.88 16.27 -8.68
CA LEU A 207 11.56 15.35 -7.77
C LEU A 207 13.05 15.19 -8.11
N ASP A 208 13.42 15.19 -9.40
CA ASP A 208 14.83 15.17 -9.80
C ASP A 208 15.56 16.44 -9.34
N GLN A 209 14.96 17.61 -9.53
CA GLN A 209 15.50 18.88 -9.05
C GLN A 209 15.64 18.90 -7.52
N ALA A 210 14.65 18.36 -6.78
CA ALA A 210 14.70 18.25 -5.33
C ALA A 210 15.89 17.38 -4.88
N LEU A 211 16.09 16.23 -5.51
CA LEU A 211 17.22 15.34 -5.22
C LEU A 211 18.59 15.98 -5.56
N GLN A 212 18.68 16.77 -6.64
CA GLN A 212 19.88 17.53 -6.99
C GLN A 212 20.20 18.61 -5.95
N GLN A 213 19.19 19.19 -5.35
CA GLN A 213 19.33 20.19 -4.26
C GLN A 213 19.60 19.55 -2.90
N GLY A 214 19.77 18.23 -2.82
CA GLY A 214 20.02 17.54 -1.56
C GLY A 214 18.79 17.36 -0.66
N LYS A 215 17.58 17.46 -1.23
CA LYS A 215 16.31 17.22 -0.52
C LYS A 215 16.06 15.74 -0.33
N VAL A 216 15.38 15.38 0.77
CA VAL A 216 14.99 14.00 1.09
C VAL A 216 13.62 13.72 0.50
N VAL A 217 13.52 12.67 -0.32
CA VAL A 217 12.28 12.22 -0.97
C VAL A 217 11.90 10.85 -0.42
N LEU A 218 10.72 10.76 0.21
CA LEU A 218 10.12 9.50 0.66
C LEU A 218 9.10 9.02 -0.37
N LEU A 219 9.30 7.82 -0.91
CA LEU A 219 8.38 7.15 -1.82
C LEU A 219 7.49 6.21 -1.00
N GLU A 220 6.23 6.63 -0.79
CA GLU A 220 5.24 5.93 0.02
C GLU A 220 4.47 4.92 -0.81
N GLY A 221 4.65 3.62 -0.51
CA GLY A 221 3.90 2.53 -1.12
C GLY A 221 2.51 2.33 -0.49
N SER A 222 1.55 1.98 -1.32
CA SER A 222 0.27 1.42 -0.91
C SER A 222 0.30 -0.11 -1.01
N GLN A 223 -0.64 -0.81 -0.37
CA GLN A 223 -0.71 -2.27 -0.35
C GLN A 223 0.58 -2.93 0.19
N GLY A 224 0.99 -4.07 -0.34
CA GLY A 224 2.20 -4.79 0.07
C GLY A 224 2.76 -5.65 -1.06
N THR A 225 3.96 -6.16 -0.89
CA THR A 225 4.71 -6.94 -1.91
C THR A 225 3.92 -8.12 -2.46
N LEU A 226 3.21 -8.86 -1.60
CA LEU A 226 2.42 -10.02 -2.01
C LEU A 226 1.11 -9.66 -2.74
N LEU A 227 0.80 -8.37 -2.87
CA LEU A 227 -0.29 -7.84 -3.68
C LEU A 227 0.17 -7.22 -5.00
N ASP A 228 1.46 -7.29 -5.33
CA ASP A 228 2.00 -6.82 -6.60
C ASP A 228 1.44 -7.64 -7.78
N VAL A 229 1.09 -6.97 -8.89
CA VAL A 229 0.46 -7.64 -10.04
C VAL A 229 1.39 -8.65 -10.71
N ASP A 230 2.71 -8.43 -10.65
CA ASP A 230 3.71 -9.30 -11.27
C ASP A 230 4.31 -10.30 -10.27
N HIS A 231 4.50 -9.88 -9.01
CA HIS A 231 5.24 -10.61 -7.98
C HIS A 231 4.37 -11.12 -6.82
N GLY A 232 3.10 -10.77 -6.80
CA GLY A 232 2.18 -11.16 -5.73
C GLY A 232 1.48 -12.50 -5.98
N THR A 233 0.52 -12.80 -5.12
CA THR A 233 -0.28 -14.04 -5.16
C THR A 233 -1.40 -13.94 -6.21
N TYR A 234 -1.05 -13.78 -7.47
CA TYR A 234 -1.98 -13.67 -8.59
C TYR A 234 -2.97 -14.85 -8.64
N PRO A 235 -4.29 -14.65 -8.91
CA PRO A 235 -4.92 -13.38 -9.29
C PRO A 235 -5.38 -12.51 -8.10
N PHE A 236 -5.12 -12.91 -6.85
CA PHE A 236 -5.54 -12.21 -5.63
C PHE A 236 -4.54 -11.09 -5.28
N VAL A 237 -4.44 -10.10 -6.16
CA VAL A 237 -3.47 -8.99 -6.12
C VAL A 237 -4.16 -7.67 -6.44
N THR A 238 -3.45 -6.54 -6.27
CA THR A 238 -3.85 -5.26 -6.84
C THR A 238 -3.40 -5.15 -8.30
N SER A 239 -3.98 -4.23 -9.07
CA SER A 239 -3.60 -4.02 -10.48
C SER A 239 -2.39 -3.09 -10.65
N SER A 240 -1.60 -2.88 -9.62
CA SER A 240 -0.44 -2.00 -9.62
C SER A 240 0.79 -2.70 -9.02
N ASN A 241 1.95 -2.04 -9.08
CA ASN A 241 3.21 -2.55 -8.56
C ASN A 241 3.59 -1.81 -7.25
N PRO A 242 3.22 -2.33 -6.06
CA PRO A 242 3.65 -1.81 -4.77
C PRO A 242 5.13 -2.08 -4.43
N THR A 243 5.85 -2.83 -5.24
CA THR A 243 7.27 -3.13 -5.10
C THR A 243 8.17 -1.90 -5.32
N ALA A 244 9.43 -1.99 -4.91
CA ALA A 244 10.43 -0.92 -5.08
C ALA A 244 10.68 -0.57 -6.55
N GLY A 245 10.59 -1.54 -7.47
CA GLY A 245 10.61 -1.29 -8.91
C GLY A 245 9.46 -0.40 -9.37
N GLY A 246 8.27 -0.61 -8.81
CA GLY A 246 7.11 0.24 -9.03
C GLY A 246 7.28 1.67 -8.50
N ALA A 247 8.07 1.86 -7.45
CA ALA A 247 8.37 3.19 -6.92
C ALA A 247 9.16 4.05 -7.92
N SER A 248 10.16 3.48 -8.58
CA SER A 248 10.90 4.15 -9.65
C SER A 248 9.97 4.51 -10.83
N THR A 249 9.23 3.55 -11.35
CA THR A 249 8.33 3.75 -12.49
C THR A 249 7.22 4.75 -12.17
N GLY A 250 6.62 4.64 -10.97
CA GLY A 250 5.45 5.43 -10.60
C GLY A 250 5.74 6.84 -10.10
N SER A 251 6.99 7.16 -9.76
CA SER A 251 7.44 8.51 -9.39
C SER A 251 8.19 9.22 -10.51
N GLY A 252 8.76 8.46 -11.46
CA GLY A 252 9.65 8.98 -12.50
C GLY A 252 11.09 9.23 -11.99
N ILE A 253 11.44 8.74 -10.80
CA ILE A 253 12.81 8.80 -10.27
C ILE A 253 13.61 7.62 -10.81
N GLY A 254 14.81 7.87 -11.32
CA GLY A 254 15.71 6.82 -11.79
C GLY A 254 16.09 5.84 -10.67
N PRO A 255 16.18 4.53 -10.92
CA PRO A 255 16.39 3.53 -9.86
C PRO A 255 17.69 3.72 -9.09
N THR A 256 18.75 4.25 -9.71
CA THR A 256 20.05 4.53 -9.06
C THR A 256 20.01 5.71 -8.09
N ARG A 257 18.91 6.46 -8.05
CA ARG A 257 18.68 7.55 -7.08
C ARG A 257 18.03 7.05 -5.79
N ILE A 258 17.52 5.82 -5.80
CA ILE A 258 16.96 5.15 -4.62
C ILE A 258 18.14 4.54 -3.85
N SER A 259 18.39 5.06 -2.66
CA SER A 259 19.52 4.62 -1.83
C SER A 259 19.11 3.70 -0.69
N ARG A 260 17.82 3.66 -0.37
CA ARG A 260 17.28 2.87 0.73
C ARG A 260 15.89 2.35 0.41
N VAL A 261 15.63 1.11 0.78
CA VAL A 261 14.31 0.48 0.66
C VAL A 261 13.94 -0.15 1.99
N ILE A 262 12.95 0.42 2.68
CA ILE A 262 12.47 -0.02 3.98
C ILE A 262 11.20 -0.83 3.81
N GLY A 263 11.24 -2.11 4.22
CA GLY A 263 10.08 -2.98 4.25
C GLY A 263 9.34 -2.88 5.59
N ILE A 264 8.05 -2.56 5.56
CA ILE A 264 7.23 -2.62 6.78
C ILE A 264 6.70 -4.04 6.92
N VAL A 265 6.93 -4.64 8.09
CA VAL A 265 6.49 -5.99 8.43
C VAL A 265 5.83 -6.01 9.80
N LYS A 266 4.76 -6.76 9.96
CA LYS A 266 4.16 -7.03 11.29
C LYS A 266 4.87 -8.18 11.97
N ALA A 267 4.87 -8.18 13.28
CA ALA A 267 5.34 -9.31 14.10
C ALA A 267 4.51 -10.61 13.91
N TYR A 268 3.41 -10.53 13.19
CA TYR A 268 2.56 -11.62 12.71
C TYR A 268 2.08 -11.26 11.29
N THR A 269 1.23 -12.07 10.69
CA THR A 269 0.78 -11.82 9.30
C THR A 269 -0.72 -11.56 9.26
N THR A 270 -1.14 -10.64 8.39
CA THR A 270 -2.57 -10.43 8.12
C THR A 270 -2.83 -10.34 6.62
N ARG A 271 -4.04 -10.76 6.22
CA ARG A 271 -4.50 -10.65 4.85
C ARG A 271 -5.96 -10.24 4.77
N VAL A 272 -6.29 -9.39 3.80
CA VAL A 272 -7.68 -9.07 3.44
C VAL A 272 -8.03 -9.77 2.14
N GLY A 273 -9.26 -10.30 2.05
CA GLY A 273 -9.74 -10.95 0.83
C GLY A 273 -9.30 -12.41 0.67
N SER A 274 -9.52 -12.92 -0.54
CA SER A 274 -9.25 -14.31 -0.89
C SER A 274 -7.79 -14.55 -1.25
N GLY A 275 -7.44 -15.81 -1.49
CA GLY A 275 -6.11 -16.24 -1.90
C GLY A 275 -5.33 -16.97 -0.82
N PRO A 276 -4.15 -17.52 -1.16
CA PRO A 276 -3.36 -18.38 -0.27
C PRO A 276 -2.85 -17.62 0.95
N PHE A 277 -2.83 -18.29 2.09
CA PHE A 277 -2.30 -17.79 3.35
C PHE A 277 -1.87 -18.98 4.21
N PRO A 278 -0.68 -19.56 3.96
CA PRO A 278 -0.26 -20.81 4.61
C PRO A 278 -0.26 -20.76 6.14
N THR A 279 0.08 -19.62 6.73
CA THR A 279 0.15 -19.44 8.18
C THR A 279 -1.17 -18.99 8.81
N GLU A 280 -2.29 -18.97 8.07
CA GLU A 280 -3.60 -18.55 8.57
C GLU A 280 -4.07 -19.39 9.74
N LEU A 281 -4.63 -18.74 10.76
CA LEU A 281 -5.16 -19.36 11.97
C LEU A 281 -6.69 -19.29 11.98
N PHE A 282 -7.30 -20.44 12.30
CA PHE A 282 -8.76 -20.60 12.38
C PHE A 282 -9.22 -20.91 13.81
N ASP A 283 -8.32 -20.84 14.78
CA ASP A 283 -8.48 -21.17 16.17
C ASP A 283 -8.55 -19.92 17.09
N GLU A 284 -8.47 -20.15 18.39
CA GLU A 284 -8.48 -19.12 19.41
C GLU A 284 -7.30 -18.14 19.29
N ASP A 285 -6.13 -18.63 18.84
CA ASP A 285 -4.96 -17.76 18.62
C ASP A 285 -5.22 -16.74 17.49
N GLY A 286 -5.87 -17.17 16.41
CA GLY A 286 -6.29 -16.29 15.33
C GLY A 286 -7.26 -15.20 15.77
N GLU A 287 -8.24 -15.55 16.61
CA GLU A 287 -9.18 -14.58 17.22
C GLU A 287 -8.47 -13.64 18.21
N LYS A 288 -7.54 -14.14 18.99
CA LYS A 288 -6.75 -13.36 19.93
C LYS A 288 -5.88 -12.34 19.21
N LEU A 289 -5.15 -12.74 18.14
CA LEU A 289 -4.40 -11.82 17.29
C LEU A 289 -5.28 -10.73 16.67
N ARG A 290 -6.46 -11.11 16.17
CA ARG A 290 -7.43 -10.17 15.58
C ARG A 290 -7.93 -9.15 16.60
N SER A 291 -8.31 -9.61 17.76
CA SER A 291 -8.89 -8.79 18.83
C SER A 291 -7.85 -7.82 19.41
N ILE A 292 -6.70 -8.34 19.87
CA ILE A 292 -5.63 -7.53 20.48
C ILE A 292 -5.01 -6.59 19.43
N GLY A 293 -4.78 -7.12 18.23
CA GLY A 293 -4.20 -6.35 17.12
C GLY A 293 -5.15 -5.32 16.51
N GLY A 294 -6.46 -5.36 16.82
CA GLY A 294 -7.46 -4.49 16.21
C GLY A 294 -7.55 -4.71 14.70
N GLU A 295 -7.47 -5.97 14.24
CA GLU A 295 -7.34 -6.33 12.83
C GLU A 295 -8.67 -6.28 12.09
N PHE A 296 -9.15 -5.03 11.90
CA PHE A 296 -10.36 -4.70 11.15
C PHE A 296 -10.03 -3.63 10.09
N GLY A 297 -10.69 -3.73 8.94
CA GLY A 297 -10.50 -2.77 7.86
C GLY A 297 -11.02 -1.38 8.23
N THR A 298 -10.19 -0.35 8.10
CA THR A 298 -10.49 1.03 8.47
C THR A 298 -11.75 1.58 7.77
N THR A 299 -11.94 1.24 6.50
CA THR A 299 -13.05 1.75 5.68
C THR A 299 -14.30 0.87 5.73
N THR A 300 -14.13 -0.45 5.84
CA THR A 300 -15.24 -1.41 5.71
C THR A 300 -15.59 -2.10 7.00
N GLY A 301 -14.79 -1.98 8.06
CA GLY A 301 -14.92 -2.74 9.29
C GLY A 301 -14.73 -4.25 9.13
N ARG A 302 -14.37 -4.73 7.94
CA ARG A 302 -14.23 -6.17 7.66
C ARG A 302 -13.04 -6.73 8.43
N SER A 303 -13.26 -7.89 9.08
CA SER A 303 -12.20 -8.63 9.78
C SER A 303 -11.09 -9.02 8.83
N ARG A 304 -9.84 -8.87 9.27
CA ARG A 304 -8.66 -9.41 8.58
C ARG A 304 -8.44 -10.86 8.99
N ARG A 305 -7.98 -11.66 8.07
CA ARG A 305 -7.43 -13.00 8.31
C ARG A 305 -6.10 -12.81 9.03
N CYS A 306 -5.83 -13.57 10.08
CA CYS A 306 -4.62 -13.48 10.89
C CYS A 306 -3.86 -14.79 10.87
N GLY A 307 -2.54 -14.71 10.95
CA GLY A 307 -1.64 -15.87 10.99
C GLY A 307 -0.31 -15.51 11.62
N TRP A 308 0.52 -16.51 11.90
CA TRP A 308 1.84 -16.31 12.45
C TRP A 308 2.80 -15.65 11.46
N TYR A 309 3.92 -15.15 11.96
CA TYR A 309 4.96 -14.56 11.11
C TYR A 309 5.46 -15.59 10.10
N ASP A 310 5.67 -15.15 8.86
CA ASP A 310 6.01 -15.97 7.71
C ASP A 310 7.36 -15.51 7.13
N ALA A 311 8.44 -16.21 7.50
CA ALA A 311 9.79 -15.85 7.07
C ALA A 311 10.06 -16.10 5.58
N PRO A 312 9.57 -17.17 4.93
CA PRO A 312 9.63 -17.31 3.46
C PRO A 312 9.10 -16.09 2.71
N ILE A 313 7.95 -15.52 3.15
CA ILE A 313 7.40 -14.30 2.58
C ILE A 313 8.31 -13.10 2.82
N ALA A 314 8.87 -12.96 4.04
CA ALA A 314 9.77 -11.87 4.35
C ALA A 314 11.07 -11.93 3.52
N ARG A 315 11.67 -13.12 3.36
CA ARG A 315 12.84 -13.34 2.46
C ARG A 315 12.51 -13.01 1.02
N TYR A 316 11.35 -13.44 0.54
CA TYR A 316 10.87 -13.09 -0.79
C TYR A 316 10.76 -11.57 -0.97
N ALA A 317 10.18 -10.86 0.02
CA ALA A 317 10.10 -9.41 -0.01
C ALA A 317 11.47 -8.75 -0.03
N VAL A 318 12.44 -9.25 0.75
CA VAL A 318 13.84 -8.79 0.72
C VAL A 318 14.42 -8.91 -0.69
N ARG A 319 14.28 -10.07 -1.30
CA ARG A 319 14.82 -10.38 -2.64
C ARG A 319 14.21 -9.52 -3.74
N ILE A 320 12.87 -9.43 -3.78
CA ILE A 320 12.16 -8.73 -4.86
C ILE A 320 12.32 -7.22 -4.79
N ASN A 321 12.38 -6.67 -3.58
CA ASN A 321 12.48 -5.22 -3.39
C ASN A 321 13.92 -4.73 -3.18
N GLY A 322 14.88 -5.62 -2.94
CA GLY A 322 16.21 -5.22 -2.50
C GLY A 322 16.14 -4.47 -1.17
N LEU A 323 15.35 -5.01 -0.20
CA LEU A 323 15.20 -4.35 1.10
C LEU A 323 16.55 -4.18 1.79
N THR A 324 16.81 -2.97 2.22
CA THR A 324 18.01 -2.65 3.03
C THR A 324 17.78 -2.97 4.49
N ASP A 325 16.54 -2.81 4.94
CA ASP A 325 16.11 -3.04 6.32
C ASP A 325 14.58 -3.13 6.45
N PHE A 326 14.14 -3.62 7.62
CA PHE A 326 12.75 -3.67 8.02
C PHE A 326 12.40 -2.63 9.08
N PHE A 327 11.13 -2.23 9.09
CA PHE A 327 10.46 -1.65 10.23
C PHE A 327 9.42 -2.67 10.74
N LEU A 328 9.68 -3.27 11.88
CA LEU A 328 8.78 -4.20 12.54
C LEU A 328 7.66 -3.45 13.26
N THR A 329 6.42 -3.83 13.04
CA THR A 329 5.25 -3.24 13.71
C THR A 329 4.52 -4.27 14.57
N LYS A 330 3.70 -3.81 15.52
CA LYS A 330 2.78 -4.67 16.28
C LYS A 330 3.47 -5.73 17.16
N LEU A 331 4.70 -5.50 17.61
CA LEU A 331 5.38 -6.41 18.54
C LEU A 331 4.63 -6.53 19.88
N ASP A 332 4.02 -5.44 20.34
CA ASP A 332 3.18 -5.35 21.53
C ASP A 332 2.00 -6.33 21.53
N VAL A 333 1.45 -6.65 20.37
CA VAL A 333 0.33 -7.57 20.21
C VAL A 333 0.69 -8.99 20.65
N LEU A 334 1.97 -9.36 20.59
CA LEU A 334 2.46 -10.67 21.00
C LEU A 334 2.75 -10.80 22.50
N THR A 335 2.50 -9.77 23.30
CA THR A 335 2.63 -9.85 24.76
C THR A 335 1.59 -10.80 25.34
N GLY A 336 2.01 -11.70 26.24
CA GLY A 336 1.14 -12.65 26.94
C GLY A 336 0.96 -14.00 26.23
N TRP A 337 1.73 -14.29 25.16
CA TRP A 337 1.88 -15.65 24.65
C TRP A 337 3.00 -16.39 25.37
N GLU A 338 2.78 -17.66 25.72
CA GLU A 338 3.82 -18.52 26.30
C GLU A 338 4.87 -18.92 25.25
N LYS A 339 4.39 -19.26 24.04
CA LYS A 339 5.21 -19.62 22.88
C LYS A 339 4.69 -18.91 21.65
N ILE A 340 5.61 -18.43 20.82
CA ILE A 340 5.29 -17.71 19.58
C ILE A 340 5.85 -18.50 18.40
N PRO A 341 5.00 -19.07 17.56
CA PRO A 341 5.41 -19.76 16.35
C PRO A 341 5.90 -18.76 15.28
N VAL A 342 6.97 -19.13 14.57
CA VAL A 342 7.47 -18.44 13.38
C VAL A 342 7.57 -19.46 12.26
N CYS A 343 6.89 -19.26 11.15
CA CYS A 343 7.03 -20.10 9.97
C CYS A 343 8.40 -19.84 9.33
N VAL A 344 9.25 -20.87 9.31
CA VAL A 344 10.62 -20.76 8.76
C VAL A 344 10.77 -21.41 7.39
N ALA A 345 9.84 -22.31 7.03
CA ALA A 345 9.80 -23.02 5.76
C ALA A 345 8.38 -23.52 5.50
N TYR A 346 8.14 -24.05 4.32
CA TYR A 346 6.92 -24.79 3.98
C TYR A 346 7.23 -26.27 3.72
N ASP A 347 6.27 -27.12 4.02
CA ASP A 347 6.16 -28.45 3.45
C ASP A 347 5.29 -28.38 2.20
N VAL A 348 5.84 -28.73 1.06
CA VAL A 348 5.13 -28.83 -0.22
C VAL A 348 5.27 -30.27 -0.70
N ASP A 349 4.19 -31.04 -0.61
CA ASP A 349 4.13 -32.44 -1.00
C ASP A 349 5.25 -33.31 -0.38
N GLY A 350 5.54 -33.11 0.92
CA GLY A 350 6.57 -33.83 1.67
C GLY A 350 8.00 -33.27 1.47
N THR A 351 8.15 -32.18 0.74
CA THR A 351 9.45 -31.53 0.52
C THR A 351 9.50 -30.21 1.30
N ARG A 352 10.55 -30.06 2.14
CA ARG A 352 10.82 -28.79 2.84
C ARG A 352 11.33 -27.75 1.86
N VAL A 353 10.63 -26.62 1.75
CA VAL A 353 10.95 -25.48 0.89
C VAL A 353 11.12 -24.22 1.76
N GLU A 354 12.28 -23.59 1.71
CA GLU A 354 12.58 -22.41 2.52
C GLU A 354 12.22 -21.09 1.85
N GLU A 355 12.02 -21.10 0.54
CA GLU A 355 11.62 -19.96 -0.26
C GLU A 355 10.11 -19.97 -0.57
N LEU A 356 9.59 -18.83 -1.02
CA LEU A 356 8.23 -18.77 -1.55
C LEU A 356 8.12 -19.66 -2.80
N PRO A 357 7.22 -20.66 -2.84
CA PRO A 357 7.02 -21.49 -4.02
C PRO A 357 6.69 -20.64 -5.26
N ALA A 358 7.35 -20.90 -6.37
CA ALA A 358 7.12 -20.17 -7.62
C ALA A 358 5.74 -20.49 -8.25
N SER A 359 5.25 -21.72 -8.02
CA SER A 359 3.93 -22.15 -8.44
C SER A 359 2.86 -21.68 -7.45
N GLN A 360 1.82 -21.04 -7.95
CA GLN A 360 0.66 -20.65 -7.11
C GLN A 360 -0.07 -21.87 -6.56
N SER A 361 -0.08 -22.99 -7.30
CA SER A 361 -0.67 -24.24 -6.84
C SER A 361 0.08 -24.77 -5.61
N ASP A 362 1.41 -24.81 -5.70
CA ASP A 362 2.26 -25.27 -4.59
C ASP A 362 2.10 -24.36 -3.37
N PHE A 363 2.04 -23.06 -3.58
CA PHE A 363 1.83 -22.09 -2.50
C PHE A 363 0.44 -22.22 -1.85
N HIS A 364 -0.59 -22.60 -2.62
CA HIS A 364 -1.93 -22.88 -2.10
C HIS A 364 -1.98 -24.09 -1.19
N HIS A 365 -1.14 -25.10 -1.46
CA HIS A 365 -1.09 -26.35 -0.69
C HIS A 365 0.03 -26.39 0.34
N ALA A 366 0.89 -25.37 0.36
CA ALA A 366 2.00 -25.25 1.29
C ALA A 366 1.53 -25.31 2.74
N GLN A 367 2.14 -26.19 3.53
CA GLN A 367 1.90 -26.30 4.97
C GLN A 367 3.05 -25.62 5.72
N PRO A 368 2.79 -24.73 6.70
CA PRO A 368 3.85 -24.04 7.39
C PRO A 368 4.63 -24.96 8.33
N ILE A 369 5.96 -24.86 8.28
CA ILE A 369 6.86 -25.48 9.24
C ILE A 369 7.29 -24.42 10.25
N TYR A 370 6.94 -24.62 11.52
CA TYR A 370 7.16 -23.66 12.59
C TYR A 370 8.37 -23.96 13.45
N GLU A 371 9.10 -22.90 13.83
CA GLU A 371 9.94 -22.86 15.02
C GLU A 371 9.19 -22.12 16.11
N TYR A 372 9.33 -22.57 17.36
CA TYR A 372 8.62 -22.05 18.52
C TYR A 372 9.58 -21.30 19.44
N LEU A 373 9.36 -20.01 19.60
CA LEU A 373 10.16 -19.14 20.44
C LEU A 373 9.45 -18.90 21.80
N PRO A 374 10.19 -18.75 22.90
CA PRO A 374 9.60 -18.35 24.17
C PRO A 374 8.96 -16.97 24.05
N GLY A 375 7.74 -16.83 24.53
CA GLY A 375 7.04 -15.55 24.62
C GLY A 375 7.46 -14.73 25.83
N TRP A 376 6.77 -13.63 26.04
CA TRP A 376 6.97 -12.72 27.19
C TRP A 376 5.63 -12.21 27.70
N SER A 377 5.58 -11.88 29.00
CA SER A 377 4.36 -11.38 29.67
C SER A 377 4.43 -9.91 30.02
N GLU A 378 5.63 -9.33 30.05
CA GLU A 378 5.85 -7.95 30.44
C GLU A 378 5.36 -6.99 29.36
N PRO A 379 4.62 -5.93 29.70
CA PRO A 379 4.24 -4.89 28.76
C PRO A 379 5.47 -4.20 28.17
N ILE A 380 5.49 -4.00 26.84
CA ILE A 380 6.62 -3.42 26.14
C ILE A 380 6.37 -2.01 25.58
N SER A 381 5.18 -1.44 25.74
CA SER A 381 4.80 -0.14 25.18
C SER A 381 5.67 1.04 25.66
N GLN A 382 6.31 0.90 26.83
CA GLN A 382 7.20 1.90 27.38
C GLN A 382 8.67 1.74 26.95
N ALA A 383 9.03 0.68 26.23
CA ALA A 383 10.38 0.47 25.72
C ALA A 383 10.73 1.55 24.68
N ARG A 384 11.92 2.13 24.78
CA ARG A 384 12.45 3.14 23.85
C ARG A 384 13.80 2.74 23.25
N GLU A 385 14.46 1.78 23.89
CA GLU A 385 15.70 1.16 23.40
C GLU A 385 15.55 -0.37 23.43
N LEU A 386 16.36 -1.07 22.63
CA LEU A 386 16.35 -2.55 22.59
C LEU A 386 16.56 -3.18 23.97
N LYS A 387 17.39 -2.58 24.82
CA LYS A 387 17.68 -3.08 26.17
C LYS A 387 16.44 -3.07 27.08
N ASP A 388 15.45 -2.21 26.80
CA ASP A 388 14.22 -2.09 27.60
C ASP A 388 13.24 -3.23 27.33
N LEU A 389 13.43 -3.95 26.21
CA LEU A 389 12.60 -5.13 25.90
C LEU A 389 12.98 -6.31 26.80
N PRO A 390 12.00 -7.15 27.18
CA PRO A 390 12.27 -8.47 27.79
C PRO A 390 13.24 -9.29 26.96
N SER A 391 14.04 -10.16 27.59
CA SER A 391 15.05 -10.97 26.89
C SER A 391 14.43 -11.80 25.75
N ASN A 392 13.27 -12.40 25.97
CA ASN A 392 12.57 -13.19 24.96
C ASN A 392 12.08 -12.34 23.78
N ALA A 393 11.60 -11.10 24.05
CA ALA A 393 11.20 -10.18 22.98
C ALA A 393 12.42 -9.76 22.12
N ARG A 394 13.58 -9.50 22.75
CA ARG A 394 14.82 -9.23 22.01
C ARG A 394 15.25 -10.43 21.18
N SER A 395 15.21 -11.63 21.76
CA SER A 395 15.52 -12.87 21.05
C SER A 395 14.58 -13.11 19.86
N TYR A 396 13.30 -12.80 20.03
CA TYR A 396 12.32 -12.87 18.95
C TYR A 396 12.67 -11.92 17.80
N VAL A 397 12.93 -10.64 18.11
CA VAL A 397 13.34 -9.66 17.08
C VAL A 397 14.58 -10.12 16.34
N LYS A 398 15.61 -10.56 17.11
CA LYS A 398 16.86 -11.05 16.50
C LYS A 398 16.63 -12.28 15.62
N PHE A 399 15.79 -13.20 16.06
CA PHE A 399 15.43 -14.36 15.25
C PHE A 399 14.74 -13.96 13.94
N LEU A 400 13.81 -12.98 13.98
CA LEU A 400 13.16 -12.49 12.77
C LEU A 400 14.15 -11.87 11.80
N GLU A 401 15.15 -11.12 12.27
CA GLU A 401 16.25 -10.60 11.42
C GLU A 401 16.98 -11.74 10.70
N ASP A 402 17.39 -12.75 11.48
CA ASP A 402 18.21 -13.84 10.98
C ASP A 402 17.44 -14.69 9.94
N VAL A 403 16.16 -15.00 10.20
CA VAL A 403 15.36 -15.82 9.28
C VAL A 403 14.75 -15.04 8.10
N SER A 404 14.70 -13.72 8.17
CA SER A 404 14.15 -12.87 7.09
C SER A 404 15.22 -12.28 6.17
N GLY A 405 16.49 -12.24 6.63
CA GLY A 405 17.64 -11.84 5.81
C GLY A 405 17.86 -10.33 5.70
N ALA A 406 17.24 -9.51 6.58
CA ALA A 406 17.52 -8.07 6.68
C ALA A 406 17.34 -7.57 8.13
N PRO A 407 18.09 -6.53 8.56
CA PRO A 407 18.02 -6.01 9.91
C PRO A 407 16.72 -5.24 10.19
N MET A 408 16.30 -5.18 11.46
CA MET A 408 15.20 -4.36 11.94
C MET A 408 15.73 -2.98 12.36
N SER A 409 15.51 -1.95 11.54
CA SER A 409 15.94 -0.58 11.85
C SER A 409 15.01 0.16 12.79
N ALA A 410 13.75 -0.25 12.88
CA ALA A 410 12.79 0.28 13.84
C ALA A 410 11.81 -0.80 14.30
N ILE A 411 11.30 -0.68 15.52
CA ILE A 411 10.41 -1.65 16.15
C ILE A 411 9.27 -0.90 16.83
N GLY A 412 8.05 -1.10 16.35
CA GLY A 412 6.83 -0.58 16.94
C GLY A 412 6.39 -1.45 18.14
N VAL A 413 6.35 -0.84 19.30
CA VAL A 413 5.98 -1.44 20.59
C VAL A 413 4.62 -1.00 21.11
N GLY A 414 3.85 -0.31 20.29
CA GLY A 414 2.50 0.19 20.55
C GLY A 414 1.96 0.99 19.37
N PRO A 415 0.73 1.54 19.42
CA PRO A 415 0.10 2.25 18.32
C PRO A 415 0.65 3.67 18.10
N GLY A 416 1.12 4.35 19.14
CA GLY A 416 1.58 5.74 19.09
C GLY A 416 2.90 5.92 18.37
N ARG A 417 3.15 7.15 17.88
CA ARG A 417 4.40 7.55 17.23
C ARG A 417 5.61 7.29 18.15
N ASP A 418 5.50 7.73 19.40
CA ASP A 418 6.56 7.60 20.41
C ASP A 418 6.77 6.17 20.93
N GLU A 419 5.84 5.25 20.60
CA GLU A 419 5.95 3.84 20.94
C GLU A 419 6.72 3.08 19.85
N THR A 420 7.90 3.62 19.51
CA THR A 420 8.81 3.06 18.51
C THR A 420 10.25 3.10 19.01
N ILE A 421 10.90 1.95 18.99
CA ILE A 421 12.34 1.84 19.19
C ILE A 421 13.02 2.07 17.83
N VAL A 422 13.84 3.12 17.70
CA VAL A 422 14.66 3.37 16.54
C VAL A 422 16.04 2.78 16.79
N VAL A 423 16.36 1.68 16.10
CA VAL A 423 17.61 0.94 16.23
C VAL A 423 18.70 1.56 15.36
N LYS A 424 18.31 1.97 14.14
CA LYS A 424 19.18 2.63 13.17
C LYS A 424 18.42 3.79 12.54
N ASP A 425 19.10 4.89 12.30
CA ASP A 425 18.48 6.03 11.62
C ASP A 425 17.81 5.58 10.30
N LEU A 426 16.60 6.08 10.07
CA LEU A 426 15.76 5.69 8.92
C LEU A 426 15.96 6.59 7.69
N ILE A 427 16.76 7.66 7.78
CA ILE A 427 17.09 8.59 6.69
C ILE A 427 18.56 8.50 6.33
#